data_2e5cbb15926cd459054bdc44e8ec4ea4
#
_entry.id   2e5cbb15926cd459054bdc44e8ec4ea4
#
_cell.length_a   1.000
_cell.length_b   1.000
_cell.length_c   1.000
_cell.angle_alpha   90.00
_cell.angle_beta   90.00
_cell.angle_gamma   90.00
#
_symmetry.space_group_name_H-M   'P 1'
#
loop_
_entity.id
_entity.type
_entity.pdbx_description
1 polymer ?
#
loop_
_entity_poly.entity_id
_entity_poly.type
_entity_poly.pdbx_seq_one_letter_code
_entity_poly.pdbx_strand_id
1 'polypeptide(L)'
;EVLGLITNNTKCLAVAGTHGKTTTSSILGHLMFESQQKVTAFFGGISENYKSNLIQNGNEFTVVEADEFDRSFLKLKPTLACITSIDADHLDIYGTKEQLITTFETFSKLLPSKGQLFVHTSVPIEGVSYGVEAVADFTATNVKIKDGGYEFDLKTPNTTIKGLNFYMPGKHNLSNAVAALAMALSSGCNPLKLRAALKSYKGVERRFSYKIKNESFVFIDDYAHHPKEIDAVREAVNEMFPQNKATVVFQPHLFSRTSDFADDFADSLSKFDAVLLLDIYPAREAPIKGVTSDWLLEKITTKTKQLVKKANLAAAINSIGNPLLITMGAGDIGLEVEALTKELIYA
;
A
#
# COMPACT_ATOMS: atom_id res chain seq x y z
N GLU A 1 -19.82 -12.72 0.53
CA GLU A 1 -20.41 -13.92 1.16
C GLU A 1 -19.50 -15.14 1.11
N VAL A 2 -18.96 -15.52 -0.05
CA VAL A 2 -18.11 -16.71 -0.20
C VAL A 2 -16.88 -16.65 0.72
N LEU A 3 -16.17 -15.52 0.76
CA LEU A 3 -15.01 -15.33 1.63
C LEU A 3 -15.40 -15.47 3.11
N GLY A 4 -16.56 -14.93 3.53
CA GLY A 4 -17.08 -15.11 4.87
C GLY A 4 -17.36 -16.60 5.22
N LEU A 5 -17.82 -17.39 4.26
CA LEU A 5 -18.02 -18.84 4.45
C LEU A 5 -16.70 -19.60 4.60
N ILE A 6 -15.70 -19.26 3.80
CA ILE A 6 -14.35 -19.85 3.89
C ILE A 6 -13.73 -19.59 5.27
N THR A 7 -13.88 -18.37 5.79
CA THR A 7 -13.28 -17.96 7.06
C THR A 7 -14.00 -18.52 8.31
N ASN A 8 -15.22 -19.06 8.16
CA ASN A 8 -16.00 -19.58 9.29
C ASN A 8 -15.38 -20.78 10.00
N ASN A 9 -14.58 -21.58 9.29
CA ASN A 9 -14.01 -22.84 9.80
C ASN A 9 -12.51 -22.75 10.08
N THR A 10 -11.95 -21.53 10.10
CA THR A 10 -10.53 -21.28 10.29
C THR A 10 -10.32 -20.15 11.29
N LYS A 11 -9.09 -19.99 11.80
CA LYS A 11 -8.71 -18.80 12.53
C LYS A 11 -8.52 -17.66 11.54
N CYS A 12 -9.53 -16.80 11.39
CA CYS A 12 -9.53 -15.70 10.43
C CYS A 12 -8.72 -14.51 10.96
N LEU A 13 -7.72 -14.09 10.17
CA LEU A 13 -6.88 -12.93 10.37
C LEU A 13 -7.28 -11.87 9.34
N ALA A 14 -8.07 -10.88 9.73
CA ALA A 14 -8.66 -9.90 8.84
C ALA A 14 -7.90 -8.57 8.87
N VAL A 15 -7.52 -8.03 7.71
CA VAL A 15 -6.85 -6.75 7.59
C VAL A 15 -7.78 -5.76 6.89
N ALA A 16 -8.25 -4.76 7.63
CA ALA A 16 -9.12 -3.69 7.19
C ALA A 16 -8.41 -2.32 7.25
N GLY A 17 -9.04 -1.30 6.68
CA GLY A 17 -8.56 0.09 6.68
C GLY A 17 -8.58 0.71 5.29
N THR A 18 -8.61 2.02 5.19
CA THR A 18 -8.68 2.72 3.89
C THR A 18 -7.43 2.52 3.04
N HIS A 19 -6.25 2.45 3.67
CA HIS A 19 -4.96 2.24 3.00
C HIS A 19 -4.17 1.09 3.64
N GLY A 20 -3.29 0.44 2.87
CA GLY A 20 -2.36 -0.58 3.37
C GLY A 20 -2.91 -2.01 3.51
N LYS A 21 -4.21 -2.24 3.26
CA LYS A 21 -4.85 -3.57 3.36
C LYS A 21 -4.08 -4.67 2.61
N THR A 22 -3.90 -4.50 1.31
CA THR A 22 -3.25 -5.48 0.42
C THR A 22 -1.81 -5.76 0.85
N THR A 23 -1.05 -4.70 1.15
CA THR A 23 0.34 -4.85 1.57
C THR A 23 0.43 -5.59 2.90
N THR A 24 -0.36 -5.18 3.91
CA THR A 24 -0.35 -5.83 5.24
C THR A 24 -0.80 -7.28 5.17
N SER A 25 -1.89 -7.60 4.44
CA SER A 25 -2.38 -8.97 4.30
C SER A 25 -1.39 -9.85 3.53
N SER A 26 -0.72 -9.31 2.51
CA SER A 26 0.31 -10.02 1.76
C SER A 26 1.55 -10.29 2.61
N ILE A 27 2.03 -9.31 3.40
CA ILE A 27 3.14 -9.52 4.34
C ILE A 27 2.75 -10.57 5.38
N LEU A 28 1.56 -10.45 5.98
CA LEU A 28 1.08 -11.40 7.00
C LEU A 28 0.98 -12.82 6.43
N GLY A 29 0.39 -12.98 5.24
CA GLY A 29 0.31 -14.28 4.56
C GLY A 29 1.70 -14.89 4.32
N HIS A 30 2.66 -14.09 3.85
CA HIS A 30 4.05 -14.50 3.65
C HIS A 30 4.73 -14.90 4.98
N LEU A 31 4.61 -14.07 6.03
CA LEU A 31 5.17 -14.37 7.35
C LEU A 31 4.62 -15.67 7.93
N MET A 32 3.32 -15.90 7.82
CA MET A 32 2.65 -17.12 8.28
C MET A 32 3.14 -18.34 7.50
N PHE A 33 3.20 -18.23 6.16
CA PHE A 33 3.64 -19.32 5.28
C PHE A 33 5.09 -19.72 5.55
N GLU A 34 6.01 -18.75 5.55
CA GLU A 34 7.44 -19.00 5.80
C GLU A 34 7.70 -19.48 7.24
N SER A 35 6.83 -19.11 8.19
CA SER A 35 6.85 -19.61 9.57
C SER A 35 6.28 -21.03 9.68
N GLN A 36 5.89 -21.65 8.56
CA GLN A 36 5.32 -23.02 8.49
C GLN A 36 3.96 -23.15 9.20
N GLN A 37 3.19 -22.07 9.28
CA GLN A 37 1.80 -22.13 9.70
C GLN A 37 0.96 -22.72 8.54
N LYS A 38 -0.08 -23.48 8.86
CA LYS A 38 -1.03 -23.98 7.86
C LYS A 38 -2.01 -22.88 7.49
N VAL A 39 -1.63 -22.06 6.52
CA VAL A 39 -2.34 -20.82 6.14
C VAL A 39 -2.85 -20.87 4.70
N THR A 40 -4.03 -20.27 4.50
CA THR A 40 -4.52 -19.80 3.21
C THR A 40 -4.69 -18.28 3.29
N ALA A 41 -4.05 -17.51 2.40
CA ALA A 41 -4.11 -16.06 2.39
C ALA A 41 -4.65 -15.55 1.06
N PHE A 42 -5.66 -14.66 1.14
CA PHE A 42 -6.29 -13.97 0.01
C PHE A 42 -6.04 -12.47 0.13
N PHE A 43 -5.54 -11.85 -0.93
CA PHE A 43 -5.29 -10.41 -0.97
C PHE A 43 -5.53 -9.81 -2.36
N GLY A 44 -5.73 -8.49 -2.42
CA GLY A 44 -6.21 -7.77 -3.60
C GLY A 44 -5.16 -7.50 -4.70
N GLY A 45 -3.93 -8.03 -4.58
CA GLY A 45 -2.85 -7.81 -5.55
C GLY A 45 -2.06 -9.07 -5.83
N ILE A 46 -1.15 -9.03 -6.78
CA ILE A 46 -0.28 -10.18 -7.12
C ILE A 46 1.02 -10.09 -6.31
N SER A 47 1.29 -11.08 -5.48
CA SER A 47 2.54 -11.15 -4.72
C SER A 47 3.73 -11.39 -5.63
N GLU A 48 4.79 -10.63 -5.45
CA GLU A 48 6.06 -10.81 -6.16
C GLU A 48 6.77 -12.12 -5.76
N ASN A 49 6.55 -12.63 -4.55
CA ASN A 49 7.10 -13.90 -4.08
C ASN A 49 6.44 -15.11 -4.74
N TYR A 50 5.11 -15.07 -4.92
CA TYR A 50 4.31 -16.25 -5.30
C TYR A 50 3.69 -16.13 -6.69
N LYS A 51 3.76 -14.95 -7.33
CA LYS A 51 3.11 -14.64 -8.62
C LYS A 51 1.61 -14.98 -8.62
N SER A 52 0.96 -14.73 -7.49
CA SER A 52 -0.44 -15.04 -7.23
C SER A 52 -1.01 -14.08 -6.18
N ASN A 53 -2.32 -13.91 -6.17
CA ASN A 53 -3.07 -13.27 -5.10
C ASN A 53 -3.56 -14.26 -4.03
N LEU A 54 -3.09 -15.50 -4.11
CA LEU A 54 -3.38 -16.59 -3.20
C LEU A 54 -2.09 -17.24 -2.71
N ILE A 55 -1.95 -17.42 -1.40
CA ILE A 55 -0.96 -18.29 -0.77
C ILE A 55 -1.74 -19.44 -0.11
N GLN A 56 -1.36 -20.68 -0.37
CA GLN A 56 -2.05 -21.82 0.20
C GLN A 56 -1.08 -22.93 0.60
N ASN A 57 -1.07 -23.26 1.90
CA ASN A 57 -0.35 -24.41 2.42
C ASN A 57 -1.12 -25.13 3.56
N GLY A 58 -2.38 -24.79 3.75
CA GLY A 58 -3.23 -25.41 4.75
C GLY A 58 -4.43 -24.54 5.12
N ASN A 59 -5.23 -24.98 6.08
CA ASN A 59 -6.52 -24.40 6.41
C ASN A 59 -6.73 -24.17 7.93
N GLU A 60 -5.65 -24.06 8.71
CA GLU A 60 -5.77 -23.69 10.13
C GLU A 60 -6.03 -22.19 10.28
N PHE A 61 -5.31 -21.40 9.49
CA PHE A 61 -5.44 -19.94 9.44
C PHE A 61 -5.94 -19.49 8.07
N THR A 62 -6.75 -18.44 8.05
CA THR A 62 -7.08 -17.72 6.82
C THR A 62 -6.74 -16.24 7.00
N VAL A 63 -5.85 -15.72 6.17
CA VAL A 63 -5.57 -14.29 6.07
C VAL A 63 -6.43 -13.70 4.98
N VAL A 64 -7.16 -12.61 5.29
CA VAL A 64 -8.03 -11.95 4.32
C VAL A 64 -7.85 -10.45 4.33
N GLU A 65 -7.84 -9.87 3.14
CA GLU A 65 -8.07 -8.45 2.95
C GLU A 65 -9.57 -8.17 3.17
N ALA A 66 -9.87 -7.37 4.18
CA ALA A 66 -11.22 -7.06 4.62
C ALA A 66 -11.63 -5.70 4.04
N ASP A 67 -12.28 -5.74 2.86
CA ASP A 67 -12.65 -4.54 2.12
C ASP A 67 -13.90 -3.88 2.69
N GLU A 68 -13.79 -2.59 2.99
CA GLU A 68 -14.87 -1.76 3.52
C GLU A 68 -15.82 -1.24 2.44
N PHE A 69 -15.43 -1.25 1.17
CA PHE A 69 -16.12 -0.55 0.07
C PHE A 69 -17.66 -0.72 0.08
N ASP A 70 -18.17 -1.94 0.18
CA ASP A 70 -19.61 -2.23 0.23
C ASP A 70 -20.04 -2.77 1.59
N ARG A 71 -19.27 -2.51 2.64
CA ARG A 71 -19.43 -3.08 3.99
C ARG A 71 -19.37 -4.61 4.02
N SER A 72 -18.78 -5.24 2.99
CA SER A 72 -18.68 -6.71 2.91
C SER A 72 -17.83 -7.29 4.02
N PHE A 73 -16.86 -6.55 4.54
CA PHE A 73 -16.02 -6.97 5.68
C PHE A 73 -16.84 -7.25 6.96
N LEU A 74 -18.03 -6.69 7.11
CA LEU A 74 -18.93 -6.99 8.23
C LEU A 74 -19.52 -8.41 8.20
N LYS A 75 -19.34 -9.15 7.10
CA LYS A 75 -19.76 -10.56 6.97
C LYS A 75 -18.66 -11.54 7.42
N LEU A 76 -17.47 -11.04 7.76
CA LEU A 76 -16.37 -11.84 8.26
C LEU A 76 -16.57 -12.21 9.73
N LYS A 77 -15.87 -13.26 10.18
CA LYS A 77 -15.79 -13.66 11.60
C LYS A 77 -14.32 -13.71 12.01
N PRO A 78 -13.69 -12.55 12.20
CA PRO A 78 -12.27 -12.50 12.50
C PRO A 78 -11.96 -13.05 13.90
N THR A 79 -10.88 -13.82 14.02
CA THR A 79 -10.27 -14.18 15.30
C THR A 79 -9.29 -13.11 15.75
N LEU A 80 -8.52 -12.57 14.81
CA LEU A 80 -7.70 -11.38 14.96
C LEU A 80 -8.04 -10.42 13.83
N ALA A 81 -8.03 -9.13 14.11
CA ALA A 81 -8.24 -8.10 13.10
C ALA A 81 -7.19 -6.98 13.20
N CYS A 82 -6.93 -6.32 12.09
CA CYS A 82 -6.13 -5.11 12.04
C CYS A 82 -6.92 -4.00 11.35
N ILE A 83 -6.84 -2.77 11.85
CA ILE A 83 -7.29 -1.56 11.17
C ILE A 83 -6.05 -0.69 10.92
N THR A 84 -5.68 -0.56 9.64
CA THR A 84 -4.46 0.13 9.24
C THR A 84 -4.62 1.65 9.22
N SER A 85 -5.77 2.14 8.77
CA SER A 85 -6.09 3.57 8.70
C SER A 85 -7.60 3.77 8.57
N ILE A 86 -8.08 4.97 8.92
CA ILE A 86 -9.45 5.43 8.67
C ILE A 86 -9.36 6.84 8.11
N ASP A 87 -9.16 6.94 6.81
CA ASP A 87 -9.16 8.21 6.07
C ASP A 87 -10.49 8.42 5.36
N ALA A 88 -10.81 9.66 5.04
CA ALA A 88 -12.03 10.00 4.31
C ALA A 88 -11.90 9.53 2.85
N ASP A 89 -12.20 8.28 2.60
CA ASP A 89 -12.33 7.67 1.26
C ASP A 89 -13.71 7.04 1.15
N HIS A 90 -14.17 6.78 -0.08
CA HIS A 90 -15.49 6.17 -0.35
C HIS A 90 -16.68 6.95 0.29
N LEU A 91 -16.59 8.29 0.34
CA LEU A 91 -17.65 9.12 0.89
C LEU A 91 -18.96 9.06 0.09
N ASP A 92 -18.91 8.64 -1.17
CA ASP A 92 -20.06 8.28 -1.99
C ASP A 92 -20.92 7.14 -1.38
N ILE A 93 -20.29 6.23 -0.63
CA ILE A 93 -20.94 5.10 0.04
C ILE A 93 -21.25 5.41 1.51
N TYR A 94 -20.34 6.08 2.19
CA TYR A 94 -20.42 6.33 3.63
C TYR A 94 -21.08 7.65 3.99
N GLY A 95 -21.15 8.61 3.05
CA GLY A 95 -21.70 9.94 3.28
C GLY A 95 -20.81 10.83 4.12
N THR A 96 -20.40 10.39 5.33
CA THR A 96 -19.54 11.18 6.22
C THR A 96 -18.42 10.35 6.83
N LYS A 97 -17.35 11.03 7.30
CA LYS A 97 -16.24 10.41 8.01
C LYS A 97 -16.69 9.71 9.29
N GLU A 98 -17.65 10.28 10.00
CA GLU A 98 -18.20 9.72 11.24
C GLU A 98 -18.92 8.38 10.98
N GLN A 99 -19.65 8.27 9.87
CA GLN A 99 -20.29 7.01 9.47
C GLN A 99 -19.25 5.95 9.10
N LEU A 100 -18.16 6.34 8.46
CA LEU A 100 -17.04 5.45 8.18
C LEU A 100 -16.42 4.92 9.49
N ILE A 101 -16.09 5.80 10.44
CA ILE A 101 -15.57 5.41 11.77
C ILE A 101 -16.54 4.45 12.47
N THR A 102 -17.84 4.77 12.53
CA THR A 102 -18.86 3.90 13.15
C THR A 102 -18.91 2.51 12.49
N THR A 103 -18.66 2.43 11.19
CA THR A 103 -18.62 1.15 10.48
C THR A 103 -17.39 0.33 10.89
N PHE A 104 -16.22 0.96 11.04
CA PHE A 104 -15.02 0.27 11.58
C PHE A 104 -15.18 -0.12 13.05
N GLU A 105 -15.87 0.67 13.88
CA GLU A 105 -16.27 0.26 15.24
C GLU A 105 -17.20 -0.95 15.23
N THR A 106 -18.11 -1.02 14.26
CA THR A 106 -18.98 -2.19 14.08
C THR A 106 -18.16 -3.42 13.69
N PHE A 107 -17.18 -3.26 12.80
CA PHE A 107 -16.25 -4.32 12.44
C PHE A 107 -15.42 -4.81 13.63
N SER A 108 -14.94 -3.91 14.48
CA SER A 108 -14.18 -4.29 15.68
C SER A 108 -14.99 -5.16 16.66
N LYS A 109 -16.30 -4.95 16.72
CA LYS A 109 -17.23 -5.72 17.57
C LYS A 109 -17.51 -7.15 17.06
N LEU A 110 -17.06 -7.50 15.85
CA LEU A 110 -17.16 -8.86 15.33
C LEU A 110 -16.14 -9.82 15.99
N LEU A 111 -15.12 -9.28 16.63
CA LEU A 111 -14.12 -10.08 17.32
C LEU A 111 -14.73 -10.81 18.53
N PRO A 112 -14.40 -12.09 18.76
CA PRO A 112 -14.78 -12.80 19.97
C PRO A 112 -14.07 -12.21 21.19
N SER A 113 -14.57 -12.50 22.40
CA SER A 113 -14.00 -12.00 23.67
C SER A 113 -12.50 -12.31 23.88
N LYS A 114 -11.97 -13.34 23.23
CA LYS A 114 -10.55 -13.71 23.20
C LYS A 114 -9.82 -13.25 21.96
N GLY A 115 -10.49 -12.53 21.04
CA GLY A 115 -9.91 -11.95 19.86
C GLY A 115 -9.12 -10.68 20.19
N GLN A 116 -8.22 -10.30 19.28
CA GLN A 116 -7.44 -9.09 19.41
C GLN A 116 -7.63 -8.20 18.17
N LEU A 117 -7.85 -6.92 18.42
CA LEU A 117 -7.82 -5.87 17.41
C LEU A 117 -6.47 -5.16 17.46
N PHE A 118 -5.77 -5.09 16.34
CA PHE A 118 -4.57 -4.27 16.15
C PHE A 118 -4.95 -2.98 15.45
N VAL A 119 -4.49 -1.85 15.97
CA VAL A 119 -4.82 -0.53 15.42
C VAL A 119 -3.57 0.32 15.24
N HIS A 120 -3.46 0.99 14.11
CA HIS A 120 -2.44 2.00 13.94
C HIS A 120 -2.68 3.15 14.94
N THR A 121 -1.61 3.76 15.46
CA THR A 121 -1.70 4.84 16.47
C THR A 121 -2.53 6.05 16.05
N SER A 122 -2.79 6.24 14.76
CA SER A 122 -3.67 7.31 14.24
C SER A 122 -5.15 6.94 14.20
N VAL A 123 -5.50 5.68 14.44
CA VAL A 123 -6.88 5.17 14.37
C VAL A 123 -7.58 5.43 15.70
N PRO A 124 -8.74 6.13 15.72
CA PRO A 124 -9.45 6.50 16.95
C PRO A 124 -10.35 5.35 17.46
N ILE A 125 -9.84 4.13 17.50
CA ILE A 125 -10.53 2.93 18.01
C ILE A 125 -9.60 2.22 19.00
N GLU A 126 -10.15 1.76 20.12
CA GLU A 126 -9.37 1.03 21.11
C GLU A 126 -8.91 -0.33 20.59
N GLY A 127 -7.65 -0.68 20.88
CA GLY A 127 -7.04 -1.94 20.49
C GLY A 127 -5.57 -2.01 20.86
N VAL A 128 -4.91 -3.09 20.50
CA VAL A 128 -3.45 -3.23 20.60
C VAL A 128 -2.80 -2.30 19.59
N SER A 129 -2.12 -1.29 20.06
CA SER A 129 -1.58 -0.22 19.23
C SER A 129 -0.30 -0.63 18.49
N TYR A 130 -0.12 -0.14 17.25
CA TYR A 130 1.15 -0.31 16.55
C TYR A 130 1.54 0.95 15.77
N GLY A 131 2.85 1.08 15.50
CA GLY A 131 3.38 2.20 14.74
C GLY A 131 4.87 2.11 14.45
N VAL A 132 5.42 3.17 13.88
CA VAL A 132 6.85 3.34 13.60
C VAL A 132 7.35 4.54 14.40
N GLU A 133 8.40 4.35 15.21
CA GLU A 133 8.97 5.39 16.08
C GLU A 133 7.90 6.10 16.93
N ALA A 134 6.88 5.36 17.35
CA ALA A 134 5.72 5.85 18.10
C ALA A 134 5.59 5.17 19.46
N VAL A 135 4.86 5.82 20.36
CA VAL A 135 4.46 5.18 21.64
C VAL A 135 3.30 4.22 21.32
N ALA A 136 3.60 2.93 21.27
CA ALA A 136 2.65 1.87 20.95
C ALA A 136 3.06 0.54 21.58
N ASP A 137 2.12 -0.43 21.62
CA ASP A 137 2.37 -1.79 22.10
C ASP A 137 3.38 -2.53 21.22
N PHE A 138 3.24 -2.36 19.89
CA PHE A 138 4.19 -2.85 18.89
C PHE A 138 4.76 -1.68 18.12
N THR A 139 6.06 -1.46 18.18
CA THR A 139 6.65 -0.33 17.45
C THR A 139 8.02 -0.67 16.86
N ALA A 140 8.24 -0.25 15.61
CA ALA A 140 9.57 -0.24 15.02
C ALA A 140 10.38 0.88 15.66
N THR A 141 11.57 0.55 16.18
CA THR A 141 12.51 1.48 16.81
C THR A 141 13.90 1.31 16.20
N ASN A 142 14.80 2.27 16.40
CA ASN A 142 16.16 2.24 15.84
C ASN A 142 16.15 2.04 14.32
N VAL A 143 15.20 2.67 13.64
CA VAL A 143 15.01 2.53 12.19
C VAL A 143 16.17 3.16 11.44
N LYS A 144 16.82 2.38 10.55
CA LYS A 144 17.92 2.81 9.70
C LYS A 144 17.64 2.39 8.28
N ILE A 145 17.96 3.27 7.33
CA ILE A 145 17.94 2.93 5.91
C ILE A 145 19.18 2.08 5.62
N LYS A 146 18.98 0.93 5.00
CA LYS A 146 20.04 0.00 4.65
C LYS A 146 19.66 -0.84 3.44
N ASP A 147 20.55 -0.93 2.46
CA ASP A 147 20.40 -1.78 1.27
C ASP A 147 19.07 -1.54 0.48
N GLY A 148 18.58 -0.29 0.49
CA GLY A 148 17.32 0.08 -0.19
C GLY A 148 16.05 -0.34 0.55
N GLY A 149 16.14 -0.53 1.85
CA GLY A 149 15.04 -0.83 2.77
C GLY A 149 15.37 -0.37 4.17
N TYR A 150 14.90 -1.10 5.18
CA TYR A 150 15.07 -0.76 6.59
C TYR A 150 15.71 -1.88 7.39
N GLU A 151 16.64 -1.52 8.28
CA GLU A 151 17.02 -2.31 9.45
C GLU A 151 16.42 -1.67 10.70
N PHE A 152 15.73 -2.43 11.54
CA PHE A 152 15.03 -1.91 12.71
C PHE A 152 14.90 -2.94 13.83
N ASP A 153 14.56 -2.48 15.03
CA ASP A 153 14.17 -3.31 16.15
C ASP A 153 12.64 -3.25 16.32
N LEU A 154 11.98 -4.38 16.53
CA LEU A 154 10.57 -4.44 16.90
C LEU A 154 10.42 -4.57 18.40
N LYS A 155 9.98 -3.51 19.07
CA LYS A 155 9.52 -3.55 20.46
C LYS A 155 8.11 -4.13 20.49
N THR A 156 7.90 -5.09 21.37
CA THR A 156 6.61 -5.72 21.67
C THR A 156 6.26 -5.53 23.14
N PRO A 157 5.05 -5.82 23.61
CA PRO A 157 4.71 -5.72 25.04
C PRO A 157 5.63 -6.50 25.97
N ASN A 158 6.20 -7.61 25.50
CA ASN A 158 6.97 -8.54 26.34
C ASN A 158 8.48 -8.51 26.08
N THR A 159 8.93 -8.09 24.89
CA THR A 159 10.33 -8.19 24.48
C THR A 159 10.67 -7.28 23.31
N THR A 160 11.93 -7.24 22.91
CA THR A 160 12.39 -6.55 21.70
C THR A 160 13.11 -7.53 20.78
N ILE A 161 12.64 -7.64 19.54
CA ILE A 161 13.27 -8.43 18.47
C ILE A 161 14.19 -7.50 17.70
N LYS A 162 15.51 -7.65 17.87
CA LYS A 162 16.50 -6.72 17.31
C LYS A 162 16.91 -7.09 15.89
N GLY A 163 17.26 -6.09 15.08
CA GLY A 163 17.93 -6.23 13.79
C GLY A 163 17.09 -6.94 12.73
N LEU A 164 15.81 -6.62 12.63
CA LEU A 164 14.95 -7.04 11.53
C LEU A 164 15.32 -6.27 10.25
N ASN A 165 15.22 -6.93 9.10
CA ASN A 165 15.45 -6.31 7.79
C ASN A 165 14.18 -6.43 6.95
N PHE A 166 13.80 -5.31 6.33
CA PHE A 166 12.62 -5.21 5.47
C PHE A 166 12.95 -4.36 4.24
N TYR A 167 12.87 -4.95 3.05
CA TYR A 167 13.36 -4.34 1.82
C TYR A 167 12.28 -3.63 0.98
N MET A 168 11.16 -3.26 1.62
CA MET A 168 10.15 -2.40 0.99
C MET A 168 10.33 -0.96 1.48
N PRO A 169 10.59 0.00 0.57
CA PRO A 169 10.72 1.41 0.92
C PRO A 169 9.43 2.04 1.44
N GLY A 170 9.60 3.12 2.21
CA GLY A 170 8.52 3.94 2.74
C GLY A 170 8.09 3.54 4.17
N LYS A 171 8.01 4.54 5.05
CA LYS A 171 7.58 4.34 6.45
C LYS A 171 6.18 3.73 6.55
N HIS A 172 5.30 4.02 5.59
CA HIS A 172 3.98 3.39 5.51
C HIS A 172 4.08 1.87 5.28
N ASN A 173 5.01 1.40 4.43
CA ASN A 173 5.26 -0.04 4.23
C ASN A 173 5.90 -0.67 5.48
N LEU A 174 6.80 0.04 6.16
CA LEU A 174 7.34 -0.41 7.45
C LEU A 174 6.23 -0.52 8.51
N SER A 175 5.28 0.43 8.55
CA SER A 175 4.11 0.37 9.44
C SER A 175 3.23 -0.86 9.13
N ASN A 176 2.99 -1.15 7.85
CA ASN A 176 2.28 -2.36 7.42
C ASN A 176 3.01 -3.64 7.86
N ALA A 177 4.35 -3.64 7.82
CA ALA A 177 5.16 -4.75 8.29
C ALA A 177 5.08 -4.93 9.82
N VAL A 178 5.04 -3.83 10.59
CA VAL A 178 4.83 -3.88 12.05
C VAL A 178 3.47 -4.49 12.38
N ALA A 179 2.40 -4.08 11.70
CA ALA A 179 1.06 -4.67 11.86
C ALA A 179 1.07 -6.18 11.58
N ALA A 180 1.65 -6.59 10.45
CA ALA A 180 1.75 -7.99 10.06
C ALA A 180 2.57 -8.82 11.06
N LEU A 181 3.70 -8.28 11.56
CA LEU A 181 4.51 -8.93 12.60
C LEU A 181 3.75 -9.07 13.91
N ALA A 182 3.02 -8.03 14.35
CA ALA A 182 2.20 -8.07 15.56
C ALA A 182 1.14 -9.17 15.48
N MET A 183 0.41 -9.26 14.36
CA MET A 183 -0.59 -10.30 14.11
C MET A 183 0.04 -11.70 14.04
N ALA A 184 1.18 -11.86 13.34
CA ALA A 184 1.88 -13.14 13.21
C ALA A 184 2.39 -13.66 14.56
N LEU A 185 2.99 -12.78 15.39
CA LEU A 185 3.43 -13.12 16.76
C LEU A 185 2.25 -13.53 17.61
N SER A 186 1.14 -12.80 17.58
CA SER A 186 -0.08 -13.12 18.32
C SER A 186 -0.77 -14.41 17.84
N SER A 187 -0.47 -14.83 16.60
CA SER A 187 -0.89 -16.12 16.04
C SER A 187 0.04 -17.29 16.40
N GLY A 188 1.10 -17.03 17.20
CA GLY A 188 2.04 -18.07 17.66
C GLY A 188 3.21 -18.34 16.72
N CYS A 189 3.50 -17.46 15.76
CA CYS A 189 4.68 -17.60 14.91
C CYS A 189 5.98 -17.42 15.71
N ASN A 190 6.98 -18.23 15.38
CA ASN A 190 8.28 -18.15 16.05
C ASN A 190 9.05 -16.89 15.59
N PRO A 191 9.53 -16.02 16.51
CA PRO A 191 10.26 -14.81 16.18
C PRO A 191 11.50 -15.01 15.30
N LEU A 192 12.22 -16.13 15.46
CA LEU A 192 13.40 -16.43 14.64
C LEU A 192 13.02 -16.72 13.16
N LYS A 193 11.88 -17.41 12.95
CA LYS A 193 11.36 -17.65 11.59
C LYS A 193 10.86 -16.35 10.97
N LEU A 194 10.19 -15.49 11.74
CA LEU A 194 9.69 -14.20 11.28
C LEU A 194 10.80 -13.28 10.77
N ARG A 195 12.00 -13.33 11.37
CA ARG A 195 13.15 -12.56 10.90
C ARG A 195 13.55 -12.95 9.47
N ALA A 196 13.66 -14.25 9.19
CA ALA A 196 14.02 -14.76 7.86
C ALA A 196 12.91 -14.50 6.85
N ALA A 197 11.65 -14.71 7.26
CA ALA A 197 10.49 -14.46 6.44
C ALA A 197 10.35 -12.99 6.04
N LEU A 198 10.49 -12.06 6.98
CA LEU A 198 10.41 -10.64 6.67
C LEU A 198 11.48 -10.19 5.68
N LYS A 199 12.71 -10.71 5.85
CA LYS A 199 13.84 -10.44 4.95
C LYS A 199 13.59 -10.94 3.53
N SER A 200 12.86 -12.04 3.34
CA SER A 200 12.59 -12.65 2.02
C SER A 200 11.36 -12.08 1.30
N TYR A 201 10.58 -11.21 1.95
CA TYR A 201 9.41 -10.58 1.34
C TYR A 201 9.82 -9.61 0.21
N LYS A 202 9.21 -9.79 -0.97
CA LYS A 202 9.54 -9.03 -2.19
C LYS A 202 8.52 -7.97 -2.56
N GLY A 203 7.33 -7.98 -1.93
CA GLY A 203 6.27 -7.02 -2.21
C GLY A 203 5.07 -7.58 -2.97
N VAL A 204 4.23 -6.65 -3.38
CA VAL A 204 3.06 -6.86 -4.25
C VAL A 204 3.28 -6.04 -5.52
N GLU A 205 2.93 -6.59 -6.66
CA GLU A 205 3.01 -5.87 -7.95
C GLU A 205 2.29 -4.53 -7.84
N ARG A 206 2.90 -3.49 -8.45
CA ARG A 206 2.39 -2.13 -8.41
C ARG A 206 2.29 -1.51 -6.98
N ARG A 207 3.10 -1.96 -6.04
CA ARG A 207 3.26 -1.35 -4.70
C ARG A 207 4.74 -1.09 -4.47
N PHE A 208 5.21 0.07 -4.89
CA PHE A 208 6.64 0.44 -4.94
C PHE A 208 7.49 -0.63 -5.64
N SER A 209 7.00 -1.12 -6.79
CA SER A 209 7.66 -2.20 -7.52
C SER A 209 8.80 -1.67 -8.39
N TYR A 210 10.03 -2.08 -8.10
CA TYR A 210 11.17 -1.78 -8.96
C TYR A 210 11.04 -2.54 -10.29
N LYS A 211 10.98 -1.81 -11.40
CA LYS A 211 10.99 -2.36 -12.77
C LYS A 211 12.38 -2.33 -13.37
N ILE A 212 13.13 -1.26 -13.10
CA ILE A 212 14.55 -1.12 -13.40
C ILE A 212 15.23 -0.59 -12.14
N LYS A 213 16.37 -1.17 -11.75
CA LYS A 213 17.16 -0.68 -10.65
C LYS A 213 18.63 -0.92 -10.93
N ASN A 214 19.33 0.12 -11.39
CA ASN A 214 20.77 0.12 -11.60
C ASN A 214 21.37 1.46 -11.11
N GLU A 215 22.66 1.66 -11.29
CA GLU A 215 23.37 2.86 -10.80
C GLU A 215 22.95 4.16 -11.52
N SER A 216 22.54 4.07 -12.79
CA SER A 216 22.23 5.23 -13.63
C SER A 216 20.74 5.56 -13.68
N PHE A 217 19.87 4.56 -13.52
CA PHE A 217 18.44 4.71 -13.71
C PHE A 217 17.63 3.78 -12.80
N VAL A 218 16.58 4.35 -12.19
CA VAL A 218 15.62 3.61 -11.37
C VAL A 218 14.21 3.86 -11.91
N PHE A 219 13.48 2.79 -12.18
CA PHE A 219 12.07 2.84 -12.55
C PHE A 219 11.22 2.10 -11.52
N ILE A 220 10.26 2.81 -10.95
CA ILE A 220 9.34 2.32 -9.92
C ILE A 220 7.91 2.41 -10.47
N ASP A 221 7.10 1.36 -10.26
CA ASP A 221 5.66 1.38 -10.53
C ASP A 221 4.87 1.27 -9.23
N ASP A 222 3.89 2.15 -9.05
CA ASP A 222 3.03 2.17 -7.87
C ASP A 222 1.55 2.35 -8.23
N TYR A 223 0.68 1.79 -7.44
CA TYR A 223 -0.77 1.87 -7.61
C TYR A 223 -1.38 3.16 -7.03
N ALA A 224 -0.57 4.02 -6.43
CA ALA A 224 -0.99 5.26 -5.78
C ALA A 224 -1.92 6.09 -6.69
N HIS A 225 -3.11 6.40 -6.18
CA HIS A 225 -4.17 7.08 -6.91
C HIS A 225 -4.99 8.03 -6.02
N HIS A 226 -4.53 8.27 -4.80
CA HIS A 226 -5.03 9.26 -3.85
C HIS A 226 -3.88 10.18 -3.43
N PRO A 227 -4.09 11.50 -3.16
CA PRO A 227 -3.02 12.43 -2.82
C PRO A 227 -2.12 11.95 -1.68
N LYS A 228 -2.67 11.40 -0.61
CA LYS A 228 -1.89 10.84 0.52
C LYS A 228 -0.99 9.67 0.10
N GLU A 229 -1.44 8.84 -0.84
CA GLU A 229 -0.63 7.73 -1.36
C GLU A 229 0.52 8.26 -2.23
N ILE A 230 0.25 9.29 -3.05
CA ILE A 230 1.28 9.98 -3.86
C ILE A 230 2.34 10.59 -2.95
N ASP A 231 1.92 11.25 -1.87
CA ASP A 231 2.83 11.81 -0.86
C ASP A 231 3.68 10.71 -0.20
N ALA A 232 3.08 9.60 0.18
CA ALA A 232 3.80 8.48 0.79
C ALA A 232 4.85 7.87 -0.16
N VAL A 233 4.53 7.74 -1.47
CA VAL A 233 5.49 7.32 -2.49
C VAL A 233 6.61 8.36 -2.64
N ARG A 234 6.27 9.66 -2.69
CA ARG A 234 7.27 10.74 -2.81
C ARG A 234 8.22 10.77 -1.61
N GLU A 235 7.70 10.61 -0.40
CA GLU A 235 8.52 10.50 0.81
C GLU A 235 9.46 9.31 0.76
N ALA A 236 8.96 8.12 0.38
CA ALA A 236 9.78 6.92 0.22
C ALA A 236 10.88 7.08 -0.84
N VAL A 237 10.56 7.74 -1.96
CA VAL A 237 11.52 8.08 -3.01
C VAL A 237 12.60 9.02 -2.49
N ASN A 238 12.23 10.08 -1.78
CA ASN A 238 13.18 11.03 -1.20
C ASN A 238 14.09 10.38 -0.15
N GLU A 239 13.53 9.48 0.64
CA GLU A 239 14.28 8.76 1.66
C GLU A 239 15.33 7.81 1.05
N MET A 240 14.98 7.11 -0.03
CA MET A 240 15.87 6.13 -0.69
C MET A 240 16.82 6.76 -1.70
N PHE A 241 16.43 7.86 -2.35
CA PHE A 241 17.14 8.50 -3.45
C PHE A 241 17.22 10.03 -3.28
N PRO A 242 17.78 10.54 -2.15
CA PRO A 242 17.69 11.96 -1.77
C PRO A 242 18.38 12.92 -2.76
N GLN A 243 19.26 12.43 -3.61
CA GLN A 243 20.02 13.23 -4.58
C GLN A 243 19.47 13.14 -6.02
N ASN A 244 18.49 12.26 -6.27
CA ASN A 244 18.03 11.99 -7.60
C ASN A 244 16.79 12.85 -7.94
N LYS A 245 16.84 13.52 -9.11
CA LYS A 245 15.65 14.15 -9.67
C LYS A 245 14.66 13.09 -10.13
N ALA A 246 13.39 13.29 -9.80
CA ALA A 246 12.33 12.35 -10.03
C ALA A 246 11.31 12.87 -11.06
N THR A 247 11.04 12.06 -12.08
CA THR A 247 9.90 12.24 -12.99
C THR A 247 8.75 11.34 -12.55
N VAL A 248 7.57 11.91 -12.37
CA VAL A 248 6.35 11.13 -12.16
C VAL A 248 5.51 11.11 -13.43
N VAL A 249 5.05 9.92 -13.83
CA VAL A 249 3.96 9.73 -14.79
C VAL A 249 2.72 9.37 -13.98
N PHE A 250 1.72 10.23 -13.99
CA PHE A 250 0.50 10.03 -13.22
C PHE A 250 -0.73 9.91 -14.11
N GLN A 251 -1.55 8.89 -13.88
CA GLN A 251 -2.87 8.75 -14.47
C GLN A 251 -3.94 8.98 -13.42
N PRO A 252 -4.68 10.10 -13.45
CA PRO A 252 -5.81 10.30 -12.57
C PRO A 252 -6.87 9.21 -12.80
N HIS A 253 -7.52 8.76 -11.74
CA HIS A 253 -8.52 7.69 -11.77
C HIS A 253 -9.84 8.21 -11.22
N LEU A 254 -10.91 8.13 -12.03
CA LEU A 254 -12.25 8.68 -11.82
C LEU A 254 -12.32 10.21 -11.94
N PHE A 255 -13.36 10.69 -12.61
CA PHE A 255 -13.61 12.13 -12.73
C PHE A 255 -14.03 12.74 -11.39
N SER A 256 -14.87 12.05 -10.62
CA SER A 256 -15.32 12.48 -9.31
C SER A 256 -14.13 12.69 -8.36
N ARG A 257 -13.28 11.67 -8.20
CA ARG A 257 -12.09 11.77 -7.33
C ARG A 257 -11.14 12.88 -7.79
N THR A 258 -10.93 13.01 -9.11
CA THR A 258 -10.07 14.07 -9.65
C THR A 258 -10.62 15.45 -9.34
N SER A 259 -11.94 15.62 -9.38
CA SER A 259 -12.62 16.87 -9.02
C SER A 259 -12.53 17.16 -7.52
N ASP A 260 -12.85 16.17 -6.69
CA ASP A 260 -12.96 16.33 -5.24
C ASP A 260 -11.61 16.66 -4.58
N PHE A 261 -10.51 16.11 -5.12
CA PHE A 261 -9.16 16.24 -4.58
C PHE A 261 -8.20 17.01 -5.51
N ALA A 262 -8.71 17.85 -6.41
CA ALA A 262 -7.91 18.52 -7.43
C ALA A 262 -6.71 19.31 -6.88
N ASP A 263 -6.94 20.10 -5.84
CA ASP A 263 -5.90 20.93 -5.23
C ASP A 263 -4.89 20.06 -4.47
N ASP A 264 -5.35 19.05 -3.74
CA ASP A 264 -4.49 18.09 -3.05
C ASP A 264 -3.62 17.28 -4.04
N PHE A 265 -4.19 16.84 -5.19
CA PHE A 265 -3.42 16.22 -6.27
C PHE A 265 -2.35 17.16 -6.84
N ALA A 266 -2.73 18.41 -7.11
CA ALA A 266 -1.79 19.40 -7.64
C ALA A 266 -0.63 19.64 -6.66
N ASP A 267 -0.92 19.77 -5.36
CA ASP A 267 0.08 19.96 -4.32
C ASP A 267 1.02 18.74 -4.21
N SER A 268 0.47 17.53 -4.19
CA SER A 268 1.27 16.30 -4.10
C SER A 268 2.15 16.09 -5.33
N LEU A 269 1.62 16.29 -6.53
CA LEU A 269 2.35 16.15 -7.79
C LEU A 269 3.41 17.24 -7.96
N SER A 270 3.17 18.46 -7.44
CA SER A 270 4.12 19.56 -7.49
C SER A 270 5.41 19.32 -6.68
N LYS A 271 5.45 18.29 -5.85
CA LYS A 271 6.66 17.87 -5.10
C LYS A 271 7.68 17.11 -5.96
N PHE A 272 7.32 16.73 -7.19
CA PHE A 272 8.22 16.06 -8.12
C PHE A 272 8.96 17.07 -9.02
N ASP A 273 10.15 16.69 -9.53
CA ASP A 273 10.95 17.56 -10.39
C ASP A 273 10.35 17.69 -11.80
N ALA A 274 9.65 16.65 -12.26
CA ALA A 274 8.91 16.65 -13.52
C ALA A 274 7.62 15.83 -13.40
N VAL A 275 6.56 16.29 -14.07
CA VAL A 275 5.23 15.67 -14.07
C VAL A 275 4.75 15.41 -15.49
N LEU A 276 4.54 14.15 -15.82
CA LEU A 276 3.87 13.70 -17.05
C LEU A 276 2.46 13.23 -16.68
N LEU A 277 1.44 13.95 -17.13
CA LEU A 277 0.06 13.63 -16.82
C LEU A 277 -0.58 12.89 -18.00
N LEU A 278 -1.28 11.78 -17.73
CA LEU A 278 -2.12 11.09 -18.72
C LEU A 278 -3.57 11.57 -18.63
N ASP A 279 -4.37 11.23 -19.65
CA ASP A 279 -5.81 11.43 -19.60
C ASP A 279 -6.42 10.69 -18.39
N ILE A 280 -7.48 11.27 -17.81
CA ILE A 280 -8.22 10.66 -16.71
C ILE A 280 -8.75 9.29 -17.14
N TYR A 281 -8.48 8.25 -16.35
CA TYR A 281 -9.08 6.94 -16.55
C TYR A 281 -10.49 6.93 -15.94
N PRO A 282 -11.54 6.82 -16.76
CA PRO A 282 -12.92 7.01 -16.30
C PRO A 282 -13.46 5.82 -15.50
N ALA A 283 -12.87 4.62 -15.65
CA ALA A 283 -13.44 3.36 -15.19
C ALA A 283 -14.91 3.22 -15.65
N ARG A 284 -15.85 3.42 -14.72
CA ARG A 284 -17.30 3.34 -14.97
C ARG A 284 -18.03 4.68 -14.95
N GLU A 285 -17.30 5.79 -14.79
CA GLU A 285 -17.89 7.12 -14.70
C GLU A 285 -18.04 7.77 -16.08
N ALA A 286 -19.11 8.58 -16.25
CA ALA A 286 -19.21 9.51 -17.36
C ALA A 286 -18.33 10.75 -17.09
N PRO A 287 -17.79 11.39 -18.16
CA PRO A 287 -17.02 12.61 -18.01
C PRO A 287 -17.80 13.72 -17.30
N ILE A 288 -17.15 14.40 -16.37
CA ILE A 288 -17.69 15.59 -15.69
C ILE A 288 -17.24 16.83 -16.45
N LYS A 289 -18.17 17.73 -16.78
CA LYS A 289 -17.87 18.96 -17.54
C LYS A 289 -16.84 19.82 -16.81
N GLY A 290 -15.74 20.14 -17.49
CA GLY A 290 -14.65 20.97 -16.95
C GLY A 290 -13.61 20.20 -16.15
N VAL A 291 -13.81 18.91 -15.84
CA VAL A 291 -12.83 18.07 -15.15
C VAL A 291 -12.02 17.32 -16.20
N THR A 292 -10.81 17.77 -16.46
CA THR A 292 -9.88 17.20 -17.44
C THR A 292 -8.47 17.12 -16.87
N SER A 293 -7.59 16.35 -17.49
CA SER A 293 -6.18 16.32 -17.10
C SER A 293 -5.47 17.66 -17.40
N ASP A 294 -5.89 18.39 -18.43
CA ASP A 294 -5.37 19.76 -18.68
C ASP A 294 -5.72 20.69 -17.55
N TRP A 295 -6.97 20.66 -17.08
CA TRP A 295 -7.42 21.47 -15.94
C TRP A 295 -6.66 21.13 -14.65
N LEU A 296 -6.35 19.87 -14.40
CA LEU A 296 -5.50 19.48 -13.26
C LEU A 296 -4.05 19.93 -13.47
N LEU A 297 -3.52 19.80 -14.71
CA LEU A 297 -2.17 20.20 -15.04
C LEU A 297 -1.92 21.69 -14.83
N GLU A 298 -2.91 22.55 -15.09
CA GLU A 298 -2.81 23.99 -14.84
C GLU A 298 -2.55 24.32 -13.37
N LYS A 299 -3.13 23.53 -12.45
CA LYS A 299 -2.97 23.70 -10.99
C LYS A 299 -1.59 23.28 -10.47
N ILE A 300 -0.91 22.37 -11.16
CA ILE A 300 0.42 21.87 -10.75
C ILE A 300 1.45 22.97 -10.95
N THR A 301 2.30 23.21 -9.97
CA THR A 301 3.29 24.30 -9.97
C THR A 301 4.68 23.92 -10.47
N THR A 302 4.95 22.61 -10.63
CA THR A 302 6.21 22.10 -11.19
C THR A 302 6.50 22.71 -12.56
N LYS A 303 7.75 23.17 -12.80
CA LYS A 303 8.13 23.85 -14.04
C LYS A 303 8.11 22.91 -15.26
N THR A 304 8.59 21.67 -15.07
CA THR A 304 8.60 20.65 -16.13
C THR A 304 7.35 19.81 -15.98
N LYS A 305 6.30 20.16 -16.73
CA LYS A 305 5.02 19.44 -16.70
C LYS A 305 4.40 19.43 -18.08
N GLN A 306 3.77 18.31 -18.45
CA GLN A 306 3.02 18.22 -19.73
C GLN A 306 1.95 17.12 -19.67
N LEU A 307 0.91 17.29 -20.48
CA LEU A 307 -0.04 16.22 -20.81
C LEU A 307 0.57 15.36 -21.91
N VAL A 308 0.56 14.04 -21.72
CA VAL A 308 1.19 13.09 -22.66
C VAL A 308 0.20 11.97 -23.01
N LYS A 309 0.16 11.59 -24.29
CA LYS A 309 -0.52 10.38 -24.72
C LYS A 309 0.36 9.16 -24.46
N LYS A 310 -0.23 8.01 -24.13
CA LYS A 310 0.49 6.76 -23.85
C LYS A 310 1.52 6.40 -24.94
N ALA A 311 1.14 6.52 -26.20
CA ALA A 311 2.03 6.25 -27.34
C ALA A 311 3.32 7.10 -27.37
N ASN A 312 3.36 8.22 -26.65
CA ASN A 312 4.49 9.16 -26.63
C ASN A 312 5.25 9.14 -25.28
N LEU A 313 4.87 8.24 -24.36
CA LEU A 313 5.42 8.24 -22.99
C LEU A 313 6.94 8.05 -22.97
N ALA A 314 7.47 7.04 -23.66
CA ALA A 314 8.90 6.77 -23.66
C ALA A 314 9.71 7.95 -24.21
N ALA A 315 9.25 8.57 -25.32
CA ALA A 315 9.89 9.75 -25.88
C ALA A 315 9.88 10.94 -24.91
N ALA A 316 8.76 11.18 -24.21
CA ALA A 316 8.64 12.25 -23.23
C ALA A 316 9.55 12.01 -22.02
N ILE A 317 9.61 10.78 -21.49
CA ILE A 317 10.49 10.38 -20.39
C ILE A 317 11.97 10.60 -20.78
N ASN A 318 12.37 10.11 -21.95
CA ASN A 318 13.74 10.25 -22.44
C ASN A 318 14.14 11.72 -22.66
N SER A 319 13.21 12.58 -23.09
CA SER A 319 13.47 14.02 -23.29
C SER A 319 13.72 14.76 -21.97
N ILE A 320 13.17 14.28 -20.85
CA ILE A 320 13.40 14.84 -19.52
C ILE A 320 14.74 14.34 -18.95
N GLY A 321 15.04 13.05 -19.12
CA GLY A 321 16.31 12.44 -18.74
C GLY A 321 16.61 12.42 -17.24
N ASN A 322 15.61 12.46 -16.36
CA ASN A 322 15.82 12.31 -14.92
C ASN A 322 16.18 10.84 -14.57
N PRO A 323 17.09 10.62 -13.62
CA PRO A 323 17.57 9.27 -13.27
C PRO A 323 16.54 8.44 -12.52
N LEU A 324 15.43 9.02 -12.08
CA LEU A 324 14.37 8.33 -11.35
C LEU A 324 13.02 8.57 -12.01
N LEU A 325 12.36 7.48 -12.38
CA LEU A 325 11.03 7.44 -12.98
C LEU A 325 10.07 6.72 -12.05
N ILE A 326 8.90 7.30 -11.87
CA ILE A 326 7.80 6.67 -11.12
C ILE A 326 6.53 6.71 -11.98
N THR A 327 5.91 5.56 -12.23
CA THR A 327 4.54 5.49 -12.77
C THR A 327 3.55 5.32 -11.62
N MET A 328 2.46 6.10 -11.62
CA MET A 328 1.42 6.03 -10.58
C MET A 328 0.01 6.09 -11.17
N GLY A 329 -0.91 5.34 -10.58
CA GLY A 329 -2.33 5.36 -10.90
C GLY A 329 -3.00 4.00 -10.85
N ALA A 330 -4.31 3.97 -10.54
CA ALA A 330 -5.12 2.74 -10.49
C ALA A 330 -5.71 2.35 -11.85
N GLY A 331 -5.51 3.16 -12.88
CA GLY A 331 -6.02 2.94 -14.23
C GLY A 331 -5.15 2.01 -15.08
N ASP A 332 -5.35 2.09 -16.38
CA ASP A 332 -4.67 1.26 -17.37
C ASP A 332 -3.21 1.67 -17.67
N ILE A 333 -2.68 2.68 -16.97
CA ILE A 333 -1.24 2.99 -16.95
C ILE A 333 -0.40 1.76 -16.60
N GLY A 334 -0.93 0.86 -15.77
CA GLY A 334 -0.24 -0.39 -15.42
C GLY A 334 0.05 -1.29 -16.61
N LEU A 335 -0.73 -1.21 -17.68
CA LEU A 335 -0.51 -1.98 -18.92
C LEU A 335 0.69 -1.44 -19.72
N GLU A 336 1.04 -0.16 -19.55
CA GLU A 336 2.17 0.47 -20.24
C GLU A 336 3.53 0.12 -19.61
N VAL A 337 3.53 -0.31 -18.34
CA VAL A 337 4.76 -0.50 -17.54
C VAL A 337 5.71 -1.51 -18.15
N GLU A 338 5.19 -2.63 -18.65
CA GLU A 338 6.04 -3.66 -19.28
C GLU A 338 6.70 -3.16 -20.57
N ALA A 339 5.95 -2.46 -21.42
CA ALA A 339 6.46 -1.87 -22.66
C ALA A 339 7.52 -0.80 -22.35
N LEU A 340 7.21 0.12 -21.44
CA LEU A 340 8.15 1.15 -20.98
C LEU A 340 9.43 0.54 -20.41
N THR A 341 9.31 -0.53 -19.62
CA THR A 341 10.48 -1.21 -19.04
C THR A 341 11.40 -1.73 -20.15
N LYS A 342 10.84 -2.34 -21.19
CA LYS A 342 11.63 -2.84 -22.33
C LYS A 342 12.29 -1.70 -23.13
N GLU A 343 11.57 -0.63 -23.38
CA GLU A 343 12.10 0.52 -24.15
C GLU A 343 13.19 1.29 -23.40
N LEU A 344 13.03 1.47 -22.06
CA LEU A 344 13.96 2.24 -21.24
C LEU A 344 15.22 1.47 -20.80
N ILE A 345 15.22 0.13 -20.85
CA ILE A 345 16.42 -0.67 -20.58
C ILE A 345 17.48 -0.49 -21.67
N TYR A 346 17.04 -0.19 -22.91
CA TYR A 346 17.92 -0.09 -24.08
C TYR A 346 18.22 1.37 -24.49
N ALA A 347 17.68 2.36 -23.80
CA ALA A 347 17.93 3.78 -24.01
C ALA A 347 19.02 4.29 -23.05
#